data_acc00e80265ce04fe641aa61d59fad1f
#
_entry.id   acc00e80265ce04fe641aa61d59fad1f
#
_cell.length_a   1.000
_cell.length_b   1.000
_cell.length_c   1.000
_cell.angle_alpha   90.00
_cell.angle_beta   90.00
_cell.angle_gamma   90.00
#
_symmetry.space_group_name_H-M   'P 1'
#
loop_
_entity.id
_entity.type
_entity.pdbx_description
1 polymer ?
#
loop_
_entity_poly.entity_id
_entity_poly.type
_entity_poly.pdbx_seq_one_letter_code
_entity_poly.pdbx_strand_id
1 'polypeptide(L)'
;MNYLFDVDGTLTPSRLPINKDFEQFFLNWMKGKNVYLVTGSDKDKTVEQIGEKIWLNVTRAYQSCGNAVYEKGKLIRQSDFKLDRELRRLLFTFNATSEWHWKFDNHIEERI
;
A
#
# COMPACT_ATOMS: atom_id res chain seq x y z
N MET A 1 -15.34 -16.59 -8.81
CA MET A 1 -15.38 -15.18 -9.22
C MET A 1 -14.32 -14.41 -8.45
N ASN A 2 -13.70 -13.46 -9.11
CA ASN A 2 -12.65 -12.63 -8.50
C ASN A 2 -13.22 -11.28 -8.10
N TYR A 3 -12.86 -10.82 -6.91
CA TYR A 3 -13.31 -9.53 -6.39
C TYR A 3 -12.09 -8.65 -6.15
N LEU A 4 -12.12 -7.45 -6.68
CA LEU A 4 -11.02 -6.50 -6.62
C LEU A 4 -11.45 -5.27 -5.84
N PHE A 5 -10.69 -4.89 -4.81
CA PHE A 5 -11.01 -3.75 -3.96
C PHE A 5 -9.86 -2.79 -3.84
N ASP A 6 -10.18 -1.51 -3.85
CA ASP A 6 -9.31 -0.46 -3.35
C ASP A 6 -9.42 -0.40 -1.82
N VAL A 7 -8.45 0.16 -1.15
CA VAL A 7 -8.44 0.25 0.32
C VAL A 7 -8.95 1.61 0.79
N ASP A 8 -8.20 2.67 0.51
CA ASP A 8 -8.57 4.02 0.95
C ASP A 8 -9.88 4.48 0.33
N GLY A 9 -10.83 4.87 1.18
CA GLY A 9 -12.11 5.35 0.73
C GLY A 9 -13.05 4.26 0.21
N THR A 10 -12.65 2.99 0.28
CA THR A 10 -13.47 1.86 -0.14
C THR A 10 -13.70 0.89 1.02
N LEU A 11 -12.66 0.22 1.49
CA LEU A 11 -12.75 -0.67 2.65
C LEU A 11 -12.61 0.08 3.96
N THR A 12 -11.90 1.20 3.94
CA THR A 12 -11.67 2.05 5.10
C THR A 12 -12.02 3.48 4.75
N PRO A 13 -12.30 4.34 5.74
CA PRO A 13 -12.23 5.77 5.51
C PRO A 13 -10.81 6.12 5.06
N SER A 14 -10.66 7.18 4.27
CA SER A 14 -9.36 7.53 3.71
C SER A 14 -8.32 7.68 4.81
N ARG A 15 -7.25 6.89 4.71
CA ARG A 15 -6.10 6.85 5.64
C ARG A 15 -6.43 6.51 7.09
N LEU A 16 -7.62 5.99 7.35
CA LEU A 16 -8.05 5.60 8.69
C LEU A 16 -8.25 4.09 8.78
N PRO A 17 -8.25 3.54 10.00
CA PRO A 17 -8.50 2.11 10.20
C PRO A 17 -9.92 1.71 9.78
N ILE A 18 -10.06 0.45 9.42
CA ILE A 18 -11.35 -0.15 9.09
C ILE A 18 -12.26 -0.15 10.33
N ASN A 19 -13.56 0.04 10.12
CA ASN A 19 -14.55 -0.12 11.18
C ASN A 19 -14.57 -1.58 11.64
N LYS A 20 -14.60 -1.80 12.96
CA LYS A 20 -14.52 -3.15 13.54
C LYS A 20 -15.68 -4.05 13.14
N ASP A 21 -16.87 -3.51 13.08
CA ASP A 21 -18.05 -4.28 12.68
C ASP A 21 -17.98 -4.64 11.21
N PHE A 22 -17.51 -3.71 10.38
CA PHE A 22 -17.31 -3.97 8.96
C PHE A 22 -16.20 -4.98 8.74
N GLU A 23 -15.13 -4.92 9.50
CA GLU A 23 -14.04 -5.89 9.43
C GLU A 23 -14.57 -7.31 9.64
N GLN A 24 -15.39 -7.50 10.66
CA GLN A 24 -15.96 -8.82 10.96
C GLN A 24 -16.89 -9.28 9.84
N PHE A 25 -17.73 -8.39 9.35
CA PHE A 25 -18.59 -8.67 8.21
C PHE A 25 -17.79 -9.08 6.98
N PHE A 26 -16.74 -8.32 6.67
CA PHE A 26 -15.91 -8.57 5.49
C PHE A 26 -15.15 -9.88 5.59
N LEU A 27 -14.63 -10.20 6.77
CA LEU A 27 -13.95 -11.48 7.00
C LEU A 27 -14.90 -12.66 6.75
N ASN A 28 -16.13 -12.56 7.20
CA ASN A 28 -17.11 -13.61 6.95
C ASN A 28 -17.48 -13.71 5.47
N TRP A 29 -17.65 -12.57 4.82
CA TRP A 29 -17.98 -12.50 3.40
C TRP A 29 -16.87 -13.06 2.51
N MET A 30 -15.61 -12.86 2.89
CA MET A 30 -14.45 -13.33 2.12
C MET A 30 -14.34 -14.85 2.00
N LYS A 31 -14.96 -15.58 2.90
CA LYS A 31 -14.83 -17.04 2.94
C LYS A 31 -15.24 -17.66 1.61
N GLY A 32 -14.35 -18.45 1.03
CA GLY A 32 -14.59 -19.13 -0.25
C GLY A 32 -14.53 -18.22 -1.48
N LYS A 33 -14.08 -16.99 -1.32
CA LYS A 33 -13.98 -16.04 -2.43
C LYS A 33 -12.53 -15.65 -2.69
N ASN A 34 -12.24 -15.30 -3.96
CA ASN A 34 -10.95 -14.78 -4.33
C ASN A 34 -10.99 -13.25 -4.22
N VAL A 35 -10.35 -12.71 -3.20
CA VAL A 35 -10.34 -11.28 -2.91
C VAL A 35 -8.95 -10.72 -3.18
N TYR A 36 -8.92 -9.64 -3.95
CA TYR A 36 -7.68 -8.96 -4.34
C TYR A 36 -7.73 -7.51 -3.89
N LEU A 37 -6.62 -7.02 -3.39
CA LEU A 37 -6.47 -5.60 -3.03
C LEU A 37 -5.52 -4.92 -4.00
N VAL A 38 -5.85 -3.69 -4.37
CA VAL A 38 -5.01 -2.84 -5.20
C VAL A 38 -4.91 -1.48 -4.54
N THR A 39 -3.70 -1.04 -4.22
CA THR A 39 -3.50 0.23 -3.53
C THR A 39 -2.15 0.85 -3.89
N GLY A 40 -2.08 2.17 -3.79
CA GLY A 40 -0.81 2.89 -3.90
C GLY A 40 0.01 2.87 -2.63
N SER A 41 -0.56 2.40 -1.52
CA SER A 41 0.12 2.33 -0.23
C SER A 41 1.08 1.15 -0.14
N ASP A 42 2.02 1.22 0.79
CA ASP A 42 2.89 0.08 1.10
C ASP A 42 2.18 -0.91 2.03
N LYS A 43 2.85 -2.04 2.28
CA LYS A 43 2.30 -3.10 3.13
C LYS A 43 1.96 -2.63 4.53
N ASP A 44 2.88 -1.91 5.18
CA ASP A 44 2.70 -1.51 6.57
C ASP A 44 1.47 -0.61 6.73
N LYS A 45 1.28 0.32 5.81
CA LYS A 45 0.12 1.20 5.81
C LYS A 45 -1.18 0.42 5.60
N THR A 46 -1.19 -0.51 4.67
CA THR A 46 -2.38 -1.32 4.39
C THR A 46 -2.74 -2.19 5.59
N VAL A 47 -1.78 -2.87 6.19
CA VAL A 47 -2.02 -3.71 7.37
C VAL A 47 -2.54 -2.87 8.54
N GLU A 48 -2.01 -1.67 8.72
CA GLU A 48 -2.50 -0.73 9.74
C GLU A 48 -3.97 -0.39 9.52
N GLN A 49 -4.39 -0.23 8.26
CA GLN A 49 -5.76 0.16 7.93
C GLN A 49 -6.75 -1.01 8.00
N ILE A 50 -6.45 -2.14 7.38
CA ILE A 50 -7.42 -3.25 7.28
C ILE A 50 -7.26 -4.32 8.34
N GLY A 51 -6.16 -4.31 9.07
CA GLY A 51 -5.89 -5.32 10.08
C GLY A 51 -5.24 -6.57 9.51
N GLU A 52 -4.53 -7.28 10.39
CA GLU A 52 -3.75 -8.46 10.00
C GLU A 52 -4.64 -9.62 9.55
N LYS A 53 -5.83 -9.76 10.13
CA LYS A 53 -6.74 -10.86 9.78
C LYS A 53 -7.18 -10.80 8.33
N ILE A 54 -7.60 -9.64 7.86
CA ILE A 54 -7.96 -9.46 6.45
C ILE A 54 -6.71 -9.64 5.59
N TRP A 55 -5.61 -9.02 6.00
CA TRP A 55 -4.35 -9.09 5.26
C TRP A 55 -3.91 -10.52 4.97
N LEU A 56 -4.00 -11.40 5.96
CA LEU A 56 -3.59 -12.80 5.81
C LEU A 56 -4.58 -13.64 5.01
N ASN A 57 -5.79 -13.15 4.80
CA ASN A 57 -6.84 -13.91 4.12
C ASN A 57 -7.12 -13.45 2.69
N VAL A 58 -6.61 -12.30 2.26
CA VAL A 58 -6.77 -11.89 0.85
C VAL A 58 -5.95 -12.80 -0.04
N THR A 59 -6.49 -13.10 -1.22
CA THR A 59 -5.82 -13.96 -2.19
C THR A 59 -4.51 -13.32 -2.64
N ARG A 60 -4.57 -12.03 -3.04
CA ARG A 60 -3.37 -11.24 -3.37
C ARG A 60 -3.62 -9.79 -3.04
N ALA A 61 -2.53 -9.10 -2.66
CA ALA A 61 -2.53 -7.67 -2.45
C ALA A 61 -1.46 -7.05 -3.34
N TYR A 62 -1.90 -6.15 -4.22
CA TYR A 62 -1.02 -5.40 -5.11
C TYR A 62 -0.74 -4.06 -4.46
N GLN A 63 0.43 -3.95 -3.85
CA GLN A 63 0.85 -2.79 -3.07
C GLN A 63 1.73 -1.86 -3.90
N SER A 64 1.83 -0.61 -3.49
CA SER A 64 2.69 0.39 -4.14
C SER A 64 2.44 0.44 -5.66
N CYS A 65 1.15 0.51 -6.05
CA CYS A 65 0.73 0.52 -7.46
C CYS A 65 1.21 -0.71 -8.25
N GLY A 66 1.28 -1.87 -7.59
CA GLY A 66 1.67 -3.13 -8.23
C GLY A 66 3.17 -3.43 -8.17
N ASN A 67 3.96 -2.55 -7.55
CA ASN A 67 5.40 -2.79 -7.43
C ASN A 67 5.74 -3.87 -6.41
N ALA A 68 4.84 -4.16 -5.50
CA ALA A 68 5.00 -5.26 -4.54
C ALA A 68 3.71 -6.07 -4.50
N VAL A 69 3.81 -7.38 -4.60
CA VAL A 69 2.66 -8.28 -4.61
C VAL A 69 2.82 -9.30 -3.48
N TYR A 70 1.76 -9.40 -2.68
CA TYR A 70 1.70 -10.33 -1.55
C TYR A 70 0.58 -11.34 -1.78
N GLU A 71 0.80 -12.58 -1.37
CA GLU A 71 -0.18 -13.64 -1.45
C GLU A 71 -0.37 -14.23 -0.05
N LYS A 72 -1.57 -14.10 0.50
CA LYS A 72 -1.88 -14.53 1.87
C LYS A 72 -0.86 -13.98 2.89
N GLY A 73 -0.48 -12.72 2.72
CA GLY A 73 0.49 -12.06 3.60
C GLY A 73 1.95 -12.28 3.26
N LYS A 74 2.25 -13.12 2.27
CA LYS A 74 3.63 -13.44 1.89
C LYS A 74 4.05 -12.69 0.63
N LEU A 75 5.19 -12.03 0.67
CA LEU A 75 5.74 -11.34 -0.50
C LEU A 75 6.10 -12.36 -1.58
N ILE A 76 5.51 -12.21 -2.77
CA ILE A 76 5.79 -13.10 -3.91
C ILE A 76 6.48 -12.39 -5.06
N ARG A 77 6.40 -11.07 -5.13
CA ARG A 77 7.04 -10.29 -6.18
C ARG A 77 7.30 -8.87 -5.71
N GLN A 78 8.43 -8.33 -6.10
CA GLN A 78 8.76 -6.95 -5.81
C GLN A 78 9.59 -6.39 -6.96
N SER A 79 9.22 -5.20 -7.44
CA SER A 79 10.00 -4.52 -8.48
C SER A 79 11.29 -3.97 -7.90
N ASP A 80 12.38 -4.16 -8.62
CA ASP A 80 13.68 -3.64 -8.21
C ASP A 80 13.86 -2.25 -8.84
N PHE A 81 13.29 -1.24 -8.18
CA PHE A 81 13.34 0.13 -8.65
C PHE A 81 14.32 0.95 -7.81
N LYS A 82 15.20 1.67 -8.50
CA LYS A 82 16.08 2.65 -7.87
C LYS A 82 16.13 3.89 -8.74
N LEU A 83 16.20 5.05 -8.09
CA LEU A 83 16.40 6.28 -8.82
C LEU A 83 17.76 6.28 -9.50
N ASP A 84 17.79 6.71 -10.76
CA ASP A 84 19.01 6.99 -11.48
C ASP A 84 19.86 8.00 -10.68
N ARG A 85 21.18 7.81 -10.71
CA ARG A 85 22.12 8.63 -9.93
C ARG A 85 22.00 10.11 -10.25
N GLU A 86 21.84 10.46 -11.52
CA GLU A 86 21.70 11.86 -11.92
C GLU A 86 20.38 12.44 -11.44
N LEU A 87 19.30 11.67 -11.56
CA LEU A 87 17.98 12.11 -11.08
C LEU A 87 17.99 12.29 -9.58
N ARG A 88 18.59 11.34 -8.85
CA ARG A 88 18.72 11.44 -7.40
C ARG A 88 19.48 12.72 -7.01
N ARG A 89 20.59 12.99 -7.68
CA ARG A 89 21.39 14.21 -7.46
C ARG A 89 20.56 15.46 -7.71
N LEU A 90 19.81 15.48 -8.81
CA LEU A 90 18.94 16.61 -9.15
C LEU A 90 17.89 16.86 -8.09
N LEU A 91 17.23 15.81 -7.61
CA LEU A 91 16.20 15.90 -6.58
C LEU A 91 16.77 16.41 -5.25
N PHE A 92 17.93 15.91 -4.84
CA PHE A 92 18.59 16.40 -3.62
C PHE A 92 19.02 17.85 -3.74
N THR A 93 19.55 18.24 -4.89
CA THR A 93 19.94 19.64 -5.15
C THR A 93 18.72 20.56 -5.12
N PHE A 94 17.63 20.14 -5.78
CA PHE A 94 16.38 20.89 -5.77
C PHE A 94 15.86 21.07 -4.35
N ASN A 95 15.84 20.01 -3.57
CA ASN A 95 15.36 20.06 -2.20
C ASN A 95 16.22 20.99 -1.31
N ALA A 96 17.53 21.01 -1.53
CA ALA A 96 18.45 21.83 -0.76
C ALA A 96 18.38 23.31 -1.12
N THR A 97 18.07 23.64 -2.38
CA THR A 97 18.13 25.03 -2.90
C THR A 97 16.76 25.66 -3.13
N SER A 98 15.68 24.91 -3.09
CA SER A 98 14.33 25.40 -3.34
C SER A 98 13.78 26.18 -2.15
N GLU A 99 12.93 27.18 -2.44
CA GLU A 99 12.15 27.85 -1.41
C GLU A 99 11.01 26.98 -0.91
N TRP A 100 10.67 25.92 -1.63
CA TRP A 100 9.66 24.94 -1.25
C TRP A 100 10.26 23.90 -0.35
N HIS A 101 9.53 23.50 0.67
CA HIS A 101 9.95 22.46 1.59
C HIS A 101 9.06 21.24 1.48
N TRP A 102 9.67 20.07 1.64
CA TRP A 102 8.90 18.83 1.73
C TRP A 102 8.02 18.86 2.98
N LYS A 103 6.85 18.27 2.86
CA LYS A 103 5.89 18.23 3.98
C LYS A 103 6.46 17.50 5.20
N PHE A 104 7.30 16.51 4.97
CA PHE A 104 7.93 15.71 6.02
C PHE A 104 9.43 15.77 5.80
N ASP A 105 10.18 16.33 6.70
CA ASP A 105 11.64 16.46 6.63
C ASP A 105 12.19 16.62 5.21
N ASN A 106 13.39 17.02 5.03
CA ASN A 106 14.02 17.10 3.71
C ASN A 106 14.46 15.71 3.25
N HIS A 107 13.49 14.84 3.02
CA HIS A 107 13.72 13.43 2.79
C HIS A 107 13.16 12.99 1.43
N ILE A 108 13.98 12.27 0.66
CA ILE A 108 13.59 11.67 -0.60
C ILE A 108 13.53 10.17 -0.40
N GLU A 109 12.34 9.59 -0.64
CA GLU A 109 12.11 8.16 -0.54
C GLU A 109 11.98 7.51 -1.90
N GLU A 110 12.62 6.37 -2.05
CA GLU A 110 12.35 5.43 -3.14
C GLU A 110 11.39 4.39 -2.60
N ARG A 111 10.21 4.29 -3.20
CA ARG A 111 9.19 3.33 -2.75
C ARG A 111 8.96 2.26 -3.80
N ILE A 112 8.85 1.05 -3.31
CA ILE A 112 8.53 -0.12 -4.10
C ILE A 112 7.20 -0.70 -3.65
#